data_6a48ded19215e246be724f2cdfbe5d6f
#
_entry.id   6a48ded19215e246be724f2cdfbe5d6f
#
_cell.length_a   1.000
_cell.length_b   1.000
_cell.length_c   1.000
_cell.angle_alpha   90.00
_cell.angle_beta   90.00
_cell.angle_gamma   90.00
#
_symmetry.space_group_name_H-M   'P 1'
#
loop_
_entity.id
_entity.type
_entity.pdbx_description
1 polymer ?
#
loop_
_entity_poly.entity_id
_entity_poly.type
_entity_poly.pdbx_seq_one_letter_code
_entity_poly.pdbx_strand_id
1 'polypeptide(L)' 'MYNKKIREEAKANKVMLWEVAEQLEITDGTLSRKLRRELPEDEQQRIIEIIHAIAEGRC' A
#
# COMPACT_ATOMS: atom_id res chain seq x y z
N MET A 1 4.76 0.63 -15.19
CA MET A 1 4.17 1.18 -13.97
C MET A 1 4.90 0.63 -12.75
N TYR A 2 5.32 1.50 -11.87
CA TYR A 2 6.05 1.08 -10.67
C TYR A 2 5.08 0.53 -9.62
N ASN A 3 5.57 -0.45 -8.86
CA ASN A 3 4.83 -1.03 -7.75
C ASN A 3 3.48 -1.64 -8.17
N LYS A 4 3.49 -2.28 -9.32
CA LYS A 4 2.30 -2.91 -9.86
C LYS A 4 1.66 -3.88 -8.87
N LYS A 5 2.47 -4.67 -8.19
CA LYS A 5 2.01 -5.65 -7.21
C LYS A 5 1.21 -4.99 -6.08
N ILE A 6 1.72 -3.86 -5.58
CA ILE A 6 1.05 -3.11 -4.52
C ILE A 6 -0.30 -2.60 -5.00
N ARG A 7 -0.34 -2.04 -6.19
CA ARG A 7 -1.57 -1.49 -6.76
C ARG A 7 -2.59 -2.59 -7.03
N GLU A 8 -2.15 -3.73 -7.51
CA GLU A 8 -3.03 -4.86 -7.76
C GLU A 8 -3.62 -5.40 -6.46
N GLU A 9 -2.80 -5.56 -5.43
CA GLU A 9 -3.27 -6.03 -4.13
C GLU A 9 -4.26 -5.06 -3.50
N ALA A 10 -3.97 -3.78 -3.57
CA ALA A 10 -4.88 -2.76 -3.03
C ALA A 10 -6.23 -2.82 -3.75
N LYS A 11 -6.21 -2.91 -5.06
CA LYS A 11 -7.43 -2.98 -5.85
C LYS A 11 -8.22 -4.25 -5.56
N ALA A 12 -7.53 -5.38 -5.50
CA ALA A 12 -8.16 -6.67 -5.26
C ALA A 12 -8.84 -6.73 -3.89
N ASN A 13 -8.25 -6.05 -2.90
CA ASN A 13 -8.80 -6.03 -1.55
C ASN A 13 -9.66 -4.79 -1.27
N LYS A 14 -9.87 -3.95 -2.27
CA LYS A 14 -10.64 -2.71 -2.16
C LYS A 14 -10.10 -1.78 -1.08
N VAL A 15 -8.78 -1.73 -0.97
CA VAL A 15 -8.09 -0.88 -0.01
C VAL A 15 -7.55 0.34 -0.76
N MET A 16 -7.80 1.51 -0.19
CA MET A 16 -7.30 2.76 -0.77
C MET A 16 -5.89 3.04 -0.27
N LEU A 17 -5.09 3.68 -1.10
CA LEU A 17 -3.71 3.98 -0.73
C LEU A 17 -3.62 4.92 0.47
N TRP A 18 -4.58 5.84 0.62
CA TRP A 18 -4.57 6.73 1.79
C TRP A 18 -4.74 5.95 3.09
N GLU A 19 -5.44 4.82 3.05
CA GLU A 19 -5.59 3.97 4.22
C GLU A 19 -4.26 3.33 4.60
N VAL A 20 -3.48 2.95 3.58
CA VAL A 20 -2.13 2.41 3.82
C VAL A 20 -1.23 3.49 4.41
N ALA A 21 -1.30 4.70 3.88
CA ALA A 21 -0.52 5.82 4.40
C ALA A 21 -0.85 6.08 5.85
N GLU A 22 -2.11 6.01 6.21
CA GLU A 22 -2.55 6.19 7.59
C GLU A 22 -1.92 5.16 8.51
N GLN A 23 -1.87 3.91 8.10
CA GLN A 23 -1.26 2.85 8.88
C GLN A 23 0.25 3.02 9.02
N LEU A 24 0.87 3.64 8.02
CA LEU A 24 2.29 3.93 8.05
C LEU A 24 2.62 5.23 8.79
N GLU A 25 1.58 5.94 9.23
CA GLU A 25 1.72 7.23 9.89
C GLU A 25 2.39 8.28 9.03
N ILE A 26 2.08 8.26 7.74
CA ILE A 26 2.58 9.24 6.77
C ILE A 26 1.39 9.81 6.00
N THR A 27 1.62 10.91 5.29
CA THR A 27 0.58 11.49 4.45
C THR A 27 0.45 10.69 3.15
N ASP A 28 -0.71 10.78 2.51
CA ASP A 28 -0.90 10.10 1.23
C ASP A 28 0.01 10.70 0.15
N GLY A 29 0.34 11.99 0.26
CA GLY A 29 1.30 12.62 -0.63
C GLY A 29 2.68 12.00 -0.50
N THR A 30 3.09 11.69 0.72
CA THR A 30 4.37 11.03 0.98
C THR A 30 4.37 9.63 0.39
N LEU A 31 3.28 8.90 0.57
CA LEU A 31 3.14 7.55 0.01
C LEU A 31 3.18 7.61 -1.52
N SER A 32 2.49 8.55 -2.13
CA SER A 32 2.50 8.73 -3.58
C SER A 32 3.92 8.95 -4.10
N ARG A 33 4.71 9.75 -3.38
CA ARG A 33 6.10 9.98 -3.76
C ARG A 33 6.91 8.69 -3.71
N LYS A 34 6.72 7.90 -2.68
CA LYS A 34 7.40 6.62 -2.55
C LYS A 34 7.03 5.69 -3.70
N LEU A 35 5.78 5.70 -4.10
CA LEU A 35 5.30 4.82 -5.16
C LEU A 35 5.69 5.26 -6.57
N ARG A 36 6.29 6.43 -6.71
CA ARG A 36 6.83 6.87 -7.99
C ARG A 36 8.07 6.09 -8.40
N ARG A 37 8.71 5.44 -7.45
CA ARG A 37 9.88 4.61 -7.70
C ARG A 37 9.55 3.17 -7.32
N GLU A 38 10.20 2.24 -7.99
CA GLU A 38 10.07 0.84 -7.63
C GLU A 38 10.66 0.63 -6.24
N LEU A 39 9.83 0.20 -5.30
CA LEU A 39 10.29 -0.02 -3.94
C LEU A 39 11.05 -1.34 -3.82
N PRO A 40 11.98 -1.43 -2.86
CA PRO A 40 12.62 -2.72 -2.56
C PRO A 40 11.58 -3.77 -2.21
N GLU A 41 11.91 -5.02 -2.45
CA GLU A 41 10.97 -6.11 -2.24
C GLU A 41 10.44 -6.17 -0.81
N ASP A 42 11.30 -5.94 0.17
CA ASP A 42 10.89 -5.96 1.57
C ASP A 42 9.89 -4.84 1.90
N GLU A 43 10.05 -3.66 1.33
CA GLU A 43 9.08 -2.59 1.51
C GLU A 43 7.76 -2.91 0.82
N GLN A 44 7.83 -3.47 -0.37
CA GLN A 44 6.63 -3.88 -1.09
C GLN A 44 5.84 -4.91 -0.27
N GLN A 45 6.55 -5.88 0.27
CA GLN A 45 5.92 -6.92 1.09
C GLN A 45 5.26 -6.33 2.33
N ARG A 46 5.93 -5.38 2.96
CA ARG A 46 5.37 -4.72 4.14
C ARG A 46 4.07 -4.00 3.82
N ILE A 47 4.04 -3.28 2.71
CA ILE A 47 2.84 -2.56 2.29
C ILE A 47 1.72 -3.54 1.95
N ILE A 48 2.05 -4.64 1.28
CA ILE A 48 1.07 -5.67 0.96
C ILE A 48 0.48 -6.28 2.23
N GLU A 49 1.30 -6.52 3.22
CA GLU A 49 0.82 -7.03 4.51
C GLU A 49 -0.13 -6.05 5.19
N ILE A 50 0.17 -4.76 5.10
CA ILE A 50 -0.72 -3.72 5.63
C ILE A 50 -2.04 -3.73 4.89
N ILE A 51 -2.02 -3.87 3.58
CA ILE A 51 -3.24 -3.95 2.77
C ILE A 51 -4.10 -5.13 3.22
N HIS A 52 -3.49 -6.28 3.42
CA HIS A 52 -4.21 -7.46 3.88
C HIS A 52 -4.79 -7.27 5.27
N ALA A 53 -4.04 -6.64 6.16
CA ALA A 53 -4.52 -6.36 7.51
C ALA A 53 -5.73 -5.43 7.50
N ILE A 54 -5.70 -4.39 6.67
CA ILE A 54 -6.83 -3.48 6.52
C ILE A 54 -8.04 -4.23 5.99
N ALA A 55 -7.85 -5.05 4.99
CA ALA A 55 -8.93 -5.81 4.37
C ALA A 55 -9.57 -6.78 5.36
N GLU A 56 -8.76 -7.43 6.18
CA GLU A 56 -9.24 -8.34 7.21
C GLU A 56 -10.06 -7.62 8.28
N GLY A 57 -9.65 -6.41 8.62
CA GLY A 57 -10.34 -5.62 9.62
C GLY A 57 -11.69 -5.08 9.18
N ARG A 58 -12.01 -5.22 7.91
CA ARG A 58 -13.26 -4.69 7.35
C ARG A 58 -14.43 -5.66 7.38
N CYS A 59 -14.24 -6.84 7.82
CA CYS A 59 -15.29 -7.88 7.81
C CYS A 59 -16.53 -7.52 8.61
#